data_2ddca32e3e8995d4773749b98a31089e
#
_entry.id   2ddca32e3e8995d4773749b98a31089e
#
_cell.length_a   1.000
_cell.length_b   1.000
_cell.length_c   1.000
_cell.angle_alpha   90.00
_cell.angle_beta   90.00
_cell.angle_gamma   90.00
#
_symmetry.space_group_name_H-M   'P 1'
#
loop_
_entity.id
_entity.type
_entity.pdbx_description
1 polymer ?
#
loop_
_entity_poly.entity_id
_entity_poly.type
_entity_poly.pdbx_seq_one_letter_code
_entity_poly.pdbx_strand_id
1 'polypeptide(L)'
;MLAINDITQHINALHAQVPLHAIENEQEYDNAISVLNELLDAGGADEHHPLAVLVAMLGDFIADYETRHYPKPVVTGRALLAFLMEQHGIKQAELPEVGTQGVVS
;
A
#
# COMPACT_ATOMS: atom_id res chain seq x y z
N MET A 1 15.36 13.72 -22.57
CA MET A 1 15.25 12.35 -23.07
C MET A 1 15.43 11.36 -21.94
N LEU A 2 14.67 10.27 -21.97
CA LEU A 2 14.75 9.31 -20.90
C LEU A 2 15.97 8.42 -21.01
N ALA A 3 16.57 8.12 -19.86
CA ALA A 3 17.67 7.17 -19.79
C ALA A 3 17.06 5.76 -19.67
N ILE A 4 16.67 5.21 -20.78
CA ILE A 4 15.90 3.97 -20.80
C ILE A 4 16.61 2.81 -20.09
N ASN A 5 17.91 2.66 -20.30
CA ASN A 5 18.62 1.57 -19.64
C ASN A 5 18.62 1.72 -18.13
N ASP A 6 18.77 2.95 -17.64
CA ASP A 6 18.76 3.20 -16.22
C ASP A 6 17.38 2.91 -15.65
N ILE A 7 16.34 3.34 -16.34
CA ILE A 7 14.97 3.11 -15.89
C ILE A 7 14.70 1.62 -15.84
N THR A 8 15.14 0.88 -16.85
CA THR A 8 14.93 -0.56 -16.90
C THR A 8 15.61 -1.25 -15.74
N GLN A 9 16.83 -0.85 -15.43
CA GLN A 9 17.55 -1.45 -14.32
C GLN A 9 16.87 -1.15 -13.00
N HIS A 10 16.41 0.08 -12.82
CA HIS A 10 15.75 0.44 -11.58
C HIS A 10 14.41 -0.28 -11.41
N ILE A 11 13.66 -0.42 -12.49
CA ILE A 11 12.36 -1.08 -12.41
C ILE A 11 12.55 -2.58 -12.13
N ASN A 12 13.58 -3.19 -12.71
CA ASN A 12 13.86 -4.60 -12.45
C ASN A 12 14.25 -4.83 -11.00
N ALA A 13 15.10 -3.95 -10.46
CA ALA A 13 15.51 -4.05 -9.08
C ALA A 13 14.31 -3.85 -8.16
N LEU A 14 13.45 -2.90 -8.50
CA LEU A 14 12.28 -2.62 -7.70
C LEU A 14 11.32 -3.79 -7.73
N HIS A 15 11.11 -4.38 -8.91
CA HIS A 15 10.19 -5.49 -9.05
C HIS A 15 10.63 -6.72 -8.26
N ALA A 16 11.91 -6.85 -8.00
CA ALA A 16 12.40 -7.95 -7.18
C ALA A 16 11.98 -7.79 -5.72
N GLN A 17 11.64 -6.57 -5.31
CA GLN A 17 11.29 -6.29 -3.93
C GLN A 17 9.80 -6.05 -3.75
N VAL A 18 9.18 -5.39 -4.72
CA VAL A 18 7.78 -4.98 -4.62
C VAL A 18 7.00 -5.57 -5.78
N PRO A 19 5.91 -6.31 -5.53
CA PRO A 19 5.18 -6.96 -6.61
C PRO A 19 4.31 -5.98 -7.39
N LEU A 20 4.90 -5.34 -8.38
CA LEU A 20 4.20 -4.35 -9.20
C LEU A 20 3.58 -5.04 -10.41
N HIS A 21 2.61 -5.91 -10.16
CA HIS A 21 1.92 -6.61 -11.23
C HIS A 21 0.55 -7.04 -10.72
N ALA A 22 -0.30 -7.48 -11.62
CA ALA A 22 -1.63 -7.93 -11.24
C ALA A 22 -1.53 -9.10 -10.26
N ILE A 23 -2.34 -9.06 -9.24
CA ILE A 23 -2.36 -10.10 -8.22
C ILE A 23 -3.25 -11.23 -8.73
N GLU A 24 -2.74 -12.46 -8.68
CA GLU A 24 -3.42 -13.58 -9.30
C GLU A 24 -4.00 -14.59 -8.31
N ASN A 25 -3.54 -14.59 -7.08
CA ASN A 25 -4.03 -15.55 -6.11
C ASN A 25 -3.90 -15.00 -4.70
N GLU A 26 -4.43 -15.74 -3.73
CA GLU A 26 -4.44 -15.28 -2.34
C GLU A 26 -3.04 -15.11 -1.77
N GLN A 27 -2.12 -15.97 -2.16
CA GLN A 27 -0.77 -15.86 -1.64
C GLN A 27 -0.12 -14.56 -2.11
N GLU A 28 -0.32 -14.22 -3.37
CA GLU A 28 0.20 -12.95 -3.89
C GLU A 28 -0.50 -11.77 -3.23
N TYR A 29 -1.79 -11.93 -2.95
CA TYR A 29 -2.54 -10.88 -2.27
C TYR A 29 -1.98 -10.66 -0.87
N ASP A 30 -1.75 -11.73 -0.11
CA ASP A 30 -1.21 -11.61 1.24
C ASP A 30 0.17 -10.98 1.21
N ASN A 31 0.98 -11.36 0.24
CA ASN A 31 2.31 -10.78 0.09
C ASN A 31 2.23 -9.30 -0.23
N ALA A 32 1.30 -8.92 -1.09
CA ALA A 32 1.15 -7.51 -1.45
C ALA A 32 0.74 -6.68 -0.24
N ILE A 33 -0.16 -7.20 0.59
CA ILE A 33 -0.58 -6.50 1.79
C ILE A 33 0.61 -6.34 2.75
N SER A 34 1.41 -7.39 2.89
CA SER A 34 2.57 -7.34 3.76
C SER A 34 3.58 -6.28 3.29
N VAL A 35 3.84 -6.25 1.99
CA VAL A 35 4.76 -5.27 1.42
C VAL A 35 4.19 -3.86 1.58
N LEU A 36 2.89 -3.71 1.37
CA LEU A 36 2.26 -2.41 1.53
C LEU A 36 2.45 -1.89 2.95
N ASN A 37 2.27 -2.76 3.95
CA ASN A 37 2.46 -2.36 5.34
C ASN A 37 3.89 -1.93 5.60
N GLU A 38 4.86 -2.61 5.02
CA GLU A 38 6.25 -2.22 5.20
C GLU A 38 6.53 -0.86 4.58
N LEU A 39 5.96 -0.61 3.42
CA LEU A 39 6.14 0.69 2.76
C LEU A 39 5.50 1.81 3.58
N LEU A 40 4.34 1.54 4.16
CA LEU A 40 3.67 2.54 4.97
C LEU A 40 4.46 2.82 6.26
N ASP A 41 5.01 1.77 6.86
CA ASP A 41 5.83 1.94 8.06
C ASP A 41 7.09 2.74 7.77
N ALA A 42 7.60 2.62 6.56
CA ALA A 42 8.82 3.32 6.18
C ALA A 42 8.57 4.79 5.80
N GLY A 43 7.33 5.22 5.80
CA GLY A 43 7.01 6.62 5.50
C GLY A 43 6.09 6.81 4.31
N GLY A 44 5.71 5.74 3.62
CA GLY A 44 4.89 5.86 2.41
C GLY A 44 3.48 6.38 2.65
N ALA A 45 3.06 6.49 3.92
CA ALA A 45 1.75 7.07 4.21
C ALA A 45 1.75 8.59 4.01
N ASP A 46 2.92 9.20 3.96
CA ASP A 46 3.02 10.63 3.75
C ASP A 46 3.07 10.87 2.24
N GLU A 47 2.11 11.63 1.72
CA GLU A 47 2.01 11.85 0.28
C GLU A 47 3.23 12.52 -0.31
N HIS A 48 4.04 13.15 0.52
CA HIS A 48 5.26 13.81 0.03
C HIS A 48 6.49 12.91 0.12
N HIS A 49 6.33 11.70 0.64
CA HIS A 49 7.46 10.78 0.75
C HIS A 49 7.68 10.08 -0.59
N PRO A 50 8.93 9.81 -0.96
CA PRO A 50 9.18 9.13 -2.24
C PRO A 50 8.47 7.78 -2.39
N LEU A 51 8.22 7.09 -1.30
CA LEU A 51 7.55 5.79 -1.37
C LEU A 51 6.05 5.89 -1.59
N ALA A 52 5.48 7.10 -1.50
CA ALA A 52 4.04 7.26 -1.69
C ALA A 52 3.56 6.76 -3.04
N VAL A 53 4.38 6.91 -4.08
CA VAL A 53 3.99 6.48 -5.41
C VAL A 53 3.90 4.95 -5.45
N LEU A 54 4.77 4.24 -4.74
CA LEU A 54 4.71 2.79 -4.70
C LEU A 54 3.49 2.33 -3.92
N VAL A 55 3.16 3.03 -2.85
CA VAL A 55 1.95 2.72 -2.08
C VAL A 55 0.72 2.85 -2.97
N ALA A 56 0.65 3.91 -3.78
CA ALA A 56 -0.48 4.12 -4.66
C ALA A 56 -0.57 3.03 -5.71
N MET A 57 0.55 2.67 -6.32
CA MET A 57 0.55 1.65 -7.36
C MET A 57 0.17 0.29 -6.80
N LEU A 58 0.77 -0.09 -5.69
CA LEU A 58 0.48 -1.37 -5.08
C LEU A 58 -0.97 -1.42 -4.61
N GLY A 59 -1.45 -0.30 -4.07
CA GLY A 59 -2.84 -0.21 -3.65
C GLY A 59 -3.81 -0.44 -4.79
N ASP A 60 -3.47 0.04 -5.98
CA ASP A 60 -4.34 -0.16 -7.15
C ASP A 60 -4.39 -1.63 -7.55
N PHE A 61 -3.27 -2.34 -7.49
CA PHE A 61 -3.28 -3.77 -7.79
C PHE A 61 -4.10 -4.55 -6.76
N ILE A 62 -3.97 -4.15 -5.49
CA ILE A 62 -4.73 -4.78 -4.42
C ILE A 62 -6.23 -4.54 -4.62
N ALA A 63 -6.60 -3.30 -4.94
CA ALA A 63 -8.00 -2.95 -5.15
C ALA A 63 -8.59 -3.74 -6.33
N ASP A 64 -7.81 -3.89 -7.39
CA ASP A 64 -8.27 -4.64 -8.56
C ASP A 64 -8.52 -6.10 -8.21
N TYR A 65 -7.62 -6.70 -7.45
CA TYR A 65 -7.79 -8.08 -7.04
C TYR A 65 -9.06 -8.23 -6.19
N GLU A 66 -9.25 -7.32 -5.25
CA GLU A 66 -10.41 -7.38 -4.36
C GLU A 66 -11.72 -7.24 -5.14
N THR A 67 -11.73 -6.35 -6.12
CA THR A 67 -12.91 -6.16 -6.95
C THR A 67 -13.27 -7.41 -7.71
N ARG A 68 -12.26 -8.13 -8.18
CA ARG A 68 -12.51 -9.35 -8.97
C ARG A 68 -12.89 -10.54 -8.12
N HIS A 69 -12.38 -10.62 -6.89
CA HIS A 69 -12.54 -11.82 -6.07
C HIS A 69 -13.49 -11.65 -4.89
N TYR A 70 -13.90 -10.42 -4.58
CA TYR A 70 -14.83 -10.18 -3.49
C TYR A 70 -15.95 -9.28 -4.03
N PRO A 71 -16.88 -9.86 -4.76
CA PRO A 71 -17.88 -9.09 -5.50
C PRO A 71 -18.78 -8.21 -4.66
N LYS A 72 -18.92 -8.52 -3.38
CA LYS A 72 -19.75 -7.70 -2.54
C LYS A 72 -18.97 -7.26 -1.33
N PRO A 73 -17.92 -6.54 -1.51
CA PRO A 73 -17.08 -6.17 -0.38
C PRO A 73 -17.75 -5.12 0.46
N VAL A 74 -17.65 -5.28 1.73
CA VAL A 74 -18.06 -4.25 2.64
C VAL A 74 -17.05 -3.12 2.58
N VAL A 75 -15.77 -3.48 2.39
CA VAL A 75 -14.71 -2.50 2.31
C VAL A 75 -14.01 -2.68 1.00
N THR A 76 -13.92 -1.61 0.21
CA THR A 76 -13.24 -1.68 -1.07
C THR A 76 -11.74 -1.59 -0.86
N GLY A 77 -10.97 -1.90 -1.89
CA GLY A 77 -9.53 -1.79 -1.81
C GLY A 77 -9.08 -0.38 -1.51
N ARG A 78 -9.76 0.62 -2.08
CA ARG A 78 -9.40 1.99 -1.78
C ARG A 78 -9.68 2.34 -0.35
N ALA A 79 -10.78 1.86 0.20
CA ALA A 79 -11.11 2.12 1.59
C ALA A 79 -10.12 1.45 2.53
N LEU A 80 -9.68 0.23 2.18
CA LEU A 80 -8.70 -0.45 2.98
C LEU A 80 -7.37 0.30 2.98
N LEU A 81 -6.96 0.78 1.82
CA LEU A 81 -5.72 1.53 1.72
C LEU A 81 -5.79 2.79 2.56
N ALA A 82 -6.90 3.52 2.47
CA ALA A 82 -7.07 4.74 3.25
C ALA A 82 -7.02 4.43 4.75
N PHE A 83 -7.65 3.35 5.15
CA PHE A 83 -7.66 2.95 6.55
C PHE A 83 -6.25 2.64 7.04
N LEU A 84 -5.48 1.90 6.25
CA LEU A 84 -4.12 1.55 6.63
C LEU A 84 -3.23 2.79 6.71
N MET A 85 -3.39 3.70 5.78
CA MET A 85 -2.61 4.92 5.79
C MET A 85 -2.95 5.76 7.01
N GLU A 86 -4.21 5.82 7.36
CA GLU A 86 -4.63 6.57 8.53
C GLU A 86 -4.06 5.96 9.80
N GLN A 87 -4.09 4.65 9.92
CA GLN A 87 -3.54 3.99 11.09
C GLN A 87 -2.04 4.24 11.24
N HIS A 88 -1.32 4.20 10.13
CA HIS A 88 0.12 4.44 10.17
C HIS A 88 0.40 5.89 10.51
N GLY A 89 -0.43 6.79 10.04
CA GLY A 89 -0.29 8.21 10.39
C GLY A 89 -0.49 8.44 11.86
N ILE A 90 -1.48 7.78 12.46
CA ILE A 90 -1.71 7.90 13.89
C ILE A 90 -0.53 7.36 14.68
N LYS A 91 -0.02 6.22 14.28
CA LYS A 91 1.13 5.64 14.94
C LYS A 91 2.31 6.58 14.89
N GLN A 92 2.56 7.15 13.73
CA GLN A 92 3.70 8.04 13.57
C GLN A 92 3.54 9.32 14.36
N ALA A 93 2.30 9.75 14.57
CA ALA A 93 2.05 10.95 15.32
C ALA A 93 2.11 10.72 16.81
N GLU A 94 2.15 9.45 17.23
CA GLU A 94 2.27 9.19 18.66
C GLU A 94 1.16 9.74 19.47
N LEU A 95 -0.03 9.37 19.19
CA LEU A 95 -1.16 9.89 19.91
C LEU A 95 -1.66 8.88 20.88
N PRO A 96 -1.09 8.83 21.99
CA PRO A 96 -1.43 7.79 22.92
C PRO A 96 -2.85 7.79 23.38
N GLU A 97 -3.34 8.94 23.66
CA GLU A 97 -4.63 8.94 24.23
C GLU A 97 -5.64 8.69 23.28
N VAL A 98 -5.29 8.77 22.18
CA VAL A 98 -6.23 8.64 21.26
C VAL A 98 -6.70 7.42 21.23
N GLY A 99 -5.90 6.90 21.60
CA GLY A 99 -6.35 5.86 21.48
C GLY A 99 -7.60 6.05 21.81
N THR A 100 -7.65 6.64 22.35
CA THR A 100 -8.78 6.74 22.72
C THR A 100 -9.69 7.00 21.84
N GLN A 101 -9.35 7.33 21.36
CA GLN A 101 -10.06 7.21 20.89
C GLN A 101 -10.49 6.64 20.22
N GLY A 102 -10.14 6.44 20.26
CA GLY A 102 -10.47 5.88 19.81
C GLY A 102 -11.26 5.67 19.72
N VAL A 103 -11.31 5.96 19.97
CA VAL A 103 -12.03 5.81 20.08
C VAL A 103 -12.89 6.02 19.69
N VAL A 104 -12.93 6.49 19.48
CA VAL A 104 -13.66 6.65 19.19
C VAL A 104 -14.34 6.09 18.71
N SER A 105 -14.55 5.95 18.71
CA SER A 105 -15.13 5.37 18.48
C SER A 105 -15.61 4.96 18.23
#